data_7c4804256594ffa176d15b65b43e0c27
#
_entry.id   7c4804256594ffa176d15b65b43e0c27
#
_cell.length_a   1.000
_cell.length_b   1.000
_cell.length_c   1.000
_cell.angle_alpha   90.00
_cell.angle_beta   90.00
_cell.angle_gamma   90.00
#
_symmetry.space_group_name_H-M   'P 1'
#
loop_
_entity.id
_entity.type
_entity.pdbx_description
1 polymer ?
#
loop_
_entity_poly.entity_id
_entity_poly.type
_entity_poly.pdbx_seq_one_letter_code
_entity_poly.pdbx_strand_id
1 'polypeptide(L)'
;MNALANRRFLKMNGLGNQITVLDLRGSKHVVSESEARAIASEPRASFDQLMVLHDAATPGTDAFVRIYNADGSEAGACGNGTRCVAWAMIADPQMGDASKARLALQTKAGLLPAVREGDTLFTVDMGAPRLAWDQIPLAEPFEDTSRFELQIGPIDDPILHTPCAVNMGNPHAVFFVEDPYAYNLEQIGPLLENHPIFPDRANIELAAVKAPDHIVLRVWERGAGITQACGSGACAALVAGVRRELTARKATVSLPGGDLAIEWRERDGHVLMTGPVEFEWEGTLDPALFTSAA
;
A
#
# COMPACT_ATOMS: atom_id res chain seq x y z
N MET A 1 15.15 -9.23 29.32
CA MET A 1 13.98 -8.35 29.16
C MET A 1 13.80 -8.16 27.65
N ASN A 2 12.61 -8.40 27.10
CA ASN A 2 12.38 -8.23 25.65
C ASN A 2 12.59 -6.77 25.25
N ALA A 3 13.22 -6.52 24.10
CA ALA A 3 13.56 -5.17 23.62
C ALA A 3 12.33 -4.32 23.28
N LEU A 4 11.17 -4.94 23.09
CA LEU A 4 9.89 -4.29 22.80
C LEU A 4 9.10 -3.89 24.05
N ALA A 5 9.42 -4.49 25.21
CA ALA A 5 8.73 -4.19 26.47
C ALA A 5 8.85 -2.70 26.80
N ASN A 6 7.72 -2.07 27.10
CA ASN A 6 7.57 -0.63 27.37
C ASN A 6 7.99 0.29 26.21
N ARG A 7 8.14 -0.22 24.97
CA ARG A 7 8.35 0.66 23.81
C ARG A 7 7.08 1.44 23.49
N ARG A 8 7.26 2.74 23.26
CA ARG A 8 6.20 3.63 22.76
C ARG A 8 5.83 3.22 21.34
N PHE A 9 4.55 3.23 21.03
CA PHE A 9 4.02 3.11 19.68
C PHE A 9 3.07 4.26 19.38
N LEU A 10 2.93 4.59 18.10
CA LEU A 10 1.90 5.49 17.60
C LEU A 10 0.85 4.66 16.87
N LYS A 11 -0.41 4.92 17.18
CA LYS A 11 -1.55 4.41 16.43
C LYS A 11 -1.98 5.48 15.44
N MET A 12 -2.04 5.10 14.17
CA MET A 12 -2.30 6.01 13.07
C MET A 12 -3.27 5.37 12.07
N ASN A 13 -3.87 6.21 11.25
CA ASN A 13 -4.79 5.80 10.19
C ASN A 13 -4.36 6.43 8.87
N GLY A 14 -4.29 5.59 7.82
CA GLY A 14 -4.02 6.00 6.45
C GLY A 14 -5.21 5.67 5.54
N LEU A 15 -6.30 6.46 5.60
CA LEU A 15 -7.53 6.23 4.83
C LEU A 15 -8.24 4.91 5.17
N GLY A 16 -8.48 4.66 6.46
CA GLY A 16 -9.12 3.43 6.92
C GLY A 16 -8.17 2.25 7.09
N ASN A 17 -6.91 2.41 6.68
CA ASN A 17 -5.86 1.42 6.93
C ASN A 17 -5.23 1.69 8.31
N GLN A 18 -5.36 0.73 9.22
CA GLN A 18 -4.91 0.82 10.60
C GLN A 18 -3.39 0.57 10.68
N ILE A 19 -2.64 1.59 11.05
CA ILE A 19 -1.17 1.55 11.11
C ILE A 19 -0.68 1.70 12.55
N THR A 20 0.22 0.82 12.96
CA THR A 20 1.00 1.02 14.19
C THR A 20 2.44 1.33 13.82
N VAL A 21 2.99 2.43 14.33
CA VAL A 21 4.37 2.85 14.09
C VAL A 21 5.19 2.62 15.35
N LEU A 22 6.31 1.92 15.21
CA LEU A 22 7.23 1.58 16.31
C LEU A 22 8.65 2.04 15.96
N ASP A 23 9.28 2.81 16.85
CA ASP A 23 10.65 3.28 16.65
C ASP A 23 11.67 2.37 17.36
N LEU A 24 12.46 1.66 16.60
CA LEU A 24 13.58 0.84 17.05
C LEU A 24 14.94 1.38 16.58
N ARG A 25 15.01 2.64 16.12
CA ARG A 25 16.31 3.26 15.80
C ARG A 25 17.20 3.26 17.04
N GLY A 26 18.49 3.03 16.86
CA GLY A 26 19.45 2.81 17.94
C GLY A 26 19.38 1.41 18.59
N SER A 27 18.49 0.53 18.13
CA SER A 27 18.36 -0.84 18.60
C SER A 27 18.75 -1.84 17.50
N LYS A 28 19.39 -2.94 17.89
CA LYS A 28 19.68 -4.07 16.99
C LYS A 28 18.54 -5.10 16.92
N HIS A 29 17.48 -4.90 17.70
CA HIS A 29 16.37 -5.83 17.72
C HIS A 29 15.57 -5.76 16.42
N VAL A 30 15.24 -6.92 15.87
CA VAL A 30 14.35 -7.08 14.72
C VAL A 30 13.11 -7.80 15.22
N VAL A 31 11.94 -7.24 14.98
CA VAL A 31 10.66 -7.83 15.37
C VAL A 31 10.50 -9.18 14.68
N SER A 32 10.25 -10.23 15.45
CA SER A 32 9.94 -11.55 14.92
C SER A 32 8.47 -11.66 14.52
N GLU A 33 8.14 -12.68 13.72
CA GLU A 33 6.73 -12.95 13.36
C GLU A 33 5.83 -13.16 14.58
N SER A 34 6.32 -13.86 15.61
CA SER A 34 5.58 -14.08 16.85
C SER A 34 5.36 -12.80 17.65
N GLU A 35 6.35 -11.90 17.69
CA GLU A 35 6.21 -10.60 18.32
C GLU A 35 5.24 -9.69 17.55
N ALA A 36 5.28 -9.69 16.21
CA ALA A 36 4.33 -8.95 15.40
C ALA A 36 2.90 -9.42 15.65
N ARG A 37 2.66 -10.75 15.67
CA ARG A 37 1.34 -11.32 16.04
C ARG A 37 0.90 -10.96 17.45
N ALA A 38 1.83 -10.96 18.42
CA ALA A 38 1.52 -10.57 19.79
C ALA A 38 1.07 -9.10 19.86
N ILE A 39 1.77 -8.18 19.16
CA ILE A 39 1.37 -6.78 19.07
C ILE A 39 0.01 -6.64 18.36
N ALA A 40 -0.22 -7.37 17.25
CA ALA A 40 -1.48 -7.34 16.53
C ALA A 40 -2.69 -7.80 17.37
N SER A 41 -2.46 -8.70 18.34
CA SER A 41 -3.49 -9.20 19.25
C SER A 41 -3.84 -8.23 20.40
N GLU A 42 -3.00 -7.21 20.64
CA GLU A 42 -3.25 -6.17 21.64
C GLU A 42 -4.24 -5.12 21.08
N PRO A 43 -5.45 -4.97 21.64
CA PRO A 43 -6.48 -4.10 21.03
C PRO A 43 -6.04 -2.66 20.82
N ARG A 44 -5.20 -2.12 21.71
CA ARG A 44 -4.71 -0.73 21.60
C ARG A 44 -3.57 -0.55 20.61
N ALA A 45 -2.85 -1.62 20.27
CA ALA A 45 -1.73 -1.61 19.34
C ALA A 45 -1.99 -2.43 18.07
N SER A 46 -3.20 -3.01 17.92
CA SER A 46 -3.60 -3.79 16.74
C SER A 46 -3.45 -2.98 15.44
N PHE A 47 -3.22 -3.64 14.32
CA PHE A 47 -2.91 -2.99 13.05
C PHE A 47 -3.28 -3.90 11.86
N ASP A 48 -3.46 -3.28 10.70
CA ASP A 48 -3.36 -3.96 9.41
C ASP A 48 -1.89 -4.09 9.03
N GLN A 49 -1.08 -3.02 9.23
CA GLN A 49 0.38 -3.04 9.11
C GLN A 49 1.07 -2.38 10.31
N LEU A 50 2.13 -3.07 10.79
CA LEU A 50 3.10 -2.53 11.73
C LEU A 50 4.31 -1.99 10.98
N MET A 51 4.58 -0.70 11.15
CA MET A 51 5.71 0.01 10.54
C MET A 51 6.82 0.16 11.59
N VAL A 52 7.92 -0.56 11.43
CA VAL A 52 9.04 -0.56 12.38
C VAL A 52 10.22 0.19 11.81
N LEU A 53 10.60 1.31 12.45
CA LEU A 53 11.74 2.13 12.07
C LEU A 53 13.03 1.54 12.65
N HIS A 54 14.04 1.41 11.81
CA HIS A 54 15.42 1.07 12.15
C HIS A 54 16.37 2.15 11.66
N ASP A 55 17.61 2.12 12.16
CA ASP A 55 18.67 3.00 11.65
C ASP A 55 18.82 2.86 10.13
N ALA A 56 19.20 3.95 9.47
CA ALA A 56 19.45 3.97 8.04
C ALA A 56 20.51 2.92 7.66
N ALA A 57 20.17 2.02 6.75
CA ALA A 57 21.06 0.96 6.28
C ALA A 57 21.90 1.39 5.06
N THR A 58 21.44 2.40 4.31
CA THR A 58 22.08 2.91 3.10
C THR A 58 22.40 4.40 3.26
N PRO A 59 23.60 4.86 2.87
CA PRO A 59 23.94 6.28 2.90
C PRO A 59 22.94 7.13 2.11
N GLY A 60 22.52 8.25 2.69
CA GLY A 60 21.55 9.17 2.10
C GLY A 60 20.09 8.80 2.37
N THR A 61 19.82 7.73 3.15
CA THR A 61 18.48 7.44 3.66
C THR A 61 18.33 7.90 5.11
N ASP A 62 17.10 8.19 5.54
CA ASP A 62 16.77 8.67 6.89
C ASP A 62 16.44 7.53 7.85
N ALA A 63 15.87 6.44 7.33
CA ALA A 63 15.56 5.24 8.10
C ALA A 63 15.40 4.02 7.18
N PHE A 64 15.56 2.83 7.74
CA PHE A 64 15.10 1.59 7.17
C PHE A 64 13.79 1.18 7.86
N VAL A 65 12.74 0.91 7.06
CA VAL A 65 11.40 0.59 7.57
C VAL A 65 11.06 -0.86 7.25
N ARG A 66 10.87 -1.67 8.30
CA ARG A 66 10.28 -3.01 8.16
C ARG A 66 8.77 -2.93 8.33
N ILE A 67 8.07 -3.72 7.55
CA ILE A 67 6.61 -3.70 7.46
C ILE A 67 6.10 -5.10 7.75
N TYR A 68 5.25 -5.25 8.75
CA TYR A 68 4.66 -6.54 9.10
C TYR A 68 3.14 -6.49 8.97
N ASN A 69 2.56 -7.53 8.42
CA ASN A 69 1.12 -7.78 8.44
C ASN A 69 0.69 -8.33 9.81
N ALA A 70 -0.60 -8.32 10.10
CA ALA A 70 -1.15 -8.80 11.38
C ALA A 70 -0.87 -10.30 11.63
N ASP A 71 -0.68 -11.10 10.59
CA ASP A 71 -0.29 -12.51 10.68
C ASP A 71 1.20 -12.72 10.99
N GLY A 72 1.98 -11.65 11.08
CA GLY A 72 3.41 -11.64 11.32
C GLY A 72 4.28 -11.72 10.07
N SER A 73 3.71 -11.94 8.89
CA SER A 73 4.47 -11.94 7.64
C SER A 73 5.02 -10.55 7.30
N GLU A 74 6.18 -10.50 6.63
CA GLU A 74 6.82 -9.23 6.25
C GLU A 74 6.37 -8.79 4.86
N ALA A 75 5.83 -7.57 4.75
CA ALA A 75 5.50 -6.93 3.49
C ALA A 75 6.69 -6.12 2.93
N GLY A 76 6.78 -6.02 1.59
CA GLY A 76 7.84 -5.28 0.92
C GLY A 76 7.68 -3.77 0.99
N ALA A 77 6.45 -3.27 0.82
CA ALA A 77 6.11 -1.86 0.84
C ALA A 77 4.65 -1.66 1.29
N CYS A 78 4.36 -0.51 1.87
CA CYS A 78 3.01 -0.03 2.18
C CYS A 78 2.98 1.49 2.05
N GLY A 79 2.34 2.01 1.02
CA GLY A 79 2.29 3.45 0.77
C GLY A 79 1.53 4.22 1.85
N ASN A 80 0.42 3.67 2.35
CA ASN A 80 -0.36 4.26 3.45
C ASN A 80 0.49 4.34 4.73
N GLY A 81 1.15 3.24 5.10
CA GLY A 81 2.05 3.20 6.24
C GLY A 81 3.27 4.12 6.07
N THR A 82 3.79 4.27 4.85
CA THR A 82 4.91 5.19 4.58
C THR A 82 4.53 6.64 4.84
N ARG A 83 3.29 7.08 4.53
CA ARG A 83 2.81 8.42 4.92
C ARG A 83 2.74 8.60 6.44
N CYS A 84 2.26 7.57 7.16
CA CYS A 84 2.23 7.58 8.63
C CYS A 84 3.63 7.66 9.23
N VAL A 85 4.59 6.89 8.71
CA VAL A 85 6.00 6.98 9.10
C VAL A 85 6.58 8.37 8.83
N ALA A 86 6.26 8.96 7.66
CA ALA A 86 6.74 10.31 7.33
C ALA A 86 6.19 11.35 8.32
N TRP A 87 4.91 11.25 8.71
CA TRP A 87 4.35 12.09 9.76
C TRP A 87 5.08 11.88 11.09
N ALA A 88 5.28 10.64 11.52
CA ALA A 88 5.97 10.32 12.77
C ALA A 88 7.39 10.87 12.80
N MET A 89 8.15 10.76 11.70
CA MET A 89 9.53 11.23 11.60
C MET A 89 9.68 12.74 11.40
N ILE A 90 8.61 13.46 11.09
CA ILE A 90 8.64 14.92 10.88
C ILE A 90 7.87 15.65 11.99
N ALA A 91 6.68 15.21 12.34
CA ALA A 91 5.74 15.97 13.14
C ALA A 91 5.61 15.48 14.61
N ASP A 92 5.95 14.21 14.90
CA ASP A 92 5.86 13.71 16.27
C ASP A 92 6.93 14.35 17.17
N PRO A 93 6.54 14.88 18.37
CA PRO A 93 7.47 15.61 19.22
C PRO A 93 8.66 14.80 19.77
N GLN A 94 8.53 13.46 19.79
CA GLN A 94 9.56 12.58 20.37
C GLN A 94 10.40 11.84 19.33
N MET A 95 9.84 11.53 18.16
CA MET A 95 10.54 10.81 17.09
C MET A 95 10.92 11.72 15.92
N GLY A 96 10.24 12.87 15.78
CA GLY A 96 10.29 13.69 14.59
C GLY A 96 11.39 14.75 14.61
N ASP A 97 11.67 15.28 13.43
CA ASP A 97 12.48 16.45 13.18
C ASP A 97 11.67 17.42 12.31
N ALA A 98 11.02 18.40 12.95
CA ALA A 98 10.13 19.35 12.28
C ALA A 98 10.87 20.28 11.27
N SER A 99 12.20 20.32 11.27
CA SER A 99 12.97 21.04 10.27
C SER A 99 12.99 20.35 8.92
N LYS A 100 12.68 19.05 8.88
CA LYS A 100 12.61 18.26 7.65
C LYS A 100 11.27 18.43 6.96
N ALA A 101 11.29 18.60 5.66
CA ALA A 101 10.12 18.55 4.78
C ALA A 101 10.12 17.31 3.88
N ARG A 102 11.27 16.60 3.81
CA ARG A 102 11.47 15.43 2.95
C ARG A 102 12.21 14.35 3.71
N LEU A 103 11.87 13.11 3.40
CA LEU A 103 12.52 11.91 3.93
C LEU A 103 12.83 10.94 2.78
N ALA A 104 13.93 10.23 2.93
CA ALA A 104 14.31 9.11 2.09
C ALA A 104 14.16 7.82 2.92
N LEU A 105 13.02 7.17 2.82
CA LEU A 105 12.70 5.94 3.56
C LEU A 105 13.07 4.72 2.71
N GLN A 106 13.85 3.82 3.28
CA GLN A 106 14.19 2.55 2.62
C GLN A 106 13.33 1.42 3.18
N THR A 107 12.78 0.60 2.29
CA THR A 107 12.07 -0.62 2.64
C THR A 107 12.70 -1.83 1.93
N LYS A 108 12.18 -3.01 2.19
CA LYS A 108 12.59 -4.25 1.49
C LYS A 108 12.35 -4.17 -0.03
N ALA A 109 11.31 -3.44 -0.46
CA ALA A 109 11.00 -3.26 -1.89
C ALA A 109 11.81 -2.12 -2.56
N GLY A 110 12.54 -1.33 -1.79
CA GLY A 110 13.35 -0.23 -2.31
C GLY A 110 13.16 1.08 -1.55
N LEU A 111 13.56 2.17 -2.21
CA LEU A 111 13.48 3.52 -1.68
C LEU A 111 12.08 4.10 -1.92
N LEU A 112 11.51 4.68 -0.87
CA LEU A 112 10.23 5.40 -0.89
C LEU A 112 10.45 6.83 -0.36
N PRO A 113 10.78 7.78 -1.24
CA PRO A 113 10.86 9.18 -0.86
C PRO A 113 9.48 9.70 -0.43
N ALA A 114 9.44 10.43 0.68
CA ALA A 114 8.24 11.07 1.19
C ALA A 114 8.44 12.57 1.35
N VAL A 115 7.40 13.34 1.05
CA VAL A 115 7.40 14.81 1.13
C VAL A 115 6.20 15.25 1.95
N ARG A 116 6.41 16.17 2.89
CA ARG A 116 5.33 16.84 3.63
C ARG A 116 4.73 17.94 2.76
N GLU A 117 3.44 17.84 2.49
CA GLU A 117 2.66 18.85 1.75
C GLU A 117 1.81 19.74 2.69
N GLY A 118 1.56 19.26 3.90
CA GLY A 118 0.78 19.95 4.92
C GLY A 118 0.95 19.31 6.30
N ASP A 119 0.12 19.66 7.26
CA ASP A 119 0.24 19.15 8.63
C ASP A 119 -0.06 17.65 8.70
N THR A 120 -1.02 17.19 7.91
CA THR A 120 -1.42 15.77 7.83
C THR A 120 -1.39 15.24 6.40
N LEU A 121 -0.87 16.00 5.43
CA LEU A 121 -0.84 15.64 4.02
C LEU A 121 0.59 15.31 3.58
N PHE A 122 0.77 14.12 3.00
CA PHE A 122 2.08 13.63 2.56
C PHE A 122 2.01 13.01 1.17
N THR A 123 3.05 13.26 0.37
CA THR A 123 3.30 12.64 -0.92
C THR A 123 4.37 11.57 -0.77
N VAL A 124 4.11 10.35 -1.26
CA VAL A 124 5.10 9.27 -1.38
C VAL A 124 5.38 9.00 -2.86
N ASP A 125 6.65 8.93 -3.22
CA ASP A 125 7.08 8.47 -4.54
C ASP A 125 7.11 6.93 -4.54
N MET A 126 6.17 6.34 -5.28
CA MET A 126 5.97 4.89 -5.37
C MET A 126 6.86 4.23 -6.43
N GLY A 127 7.73 5.03 -7.08
CA GLY A 127 8.58 4.57 -8.18
C GLY A 127 7.86 4.44 -9.52
N ALA A 128 8.58 3.93 -10.51
CA ALA A 128 8.03 3.69 -11.84
C ALA A 128 7.22 2.38 -11.90
N PRO A 129 6.05 2.36 -12.57
CA PRO A 129 5.30 1.14 -12.78
C PRO A 129 6.06 0.19 -13.73
N ARG A 130 5.94 -1.11 -13.49
CA ARG A 130 6.44 -2.14 -14.39
C ARG A 130 5.28 -2.63 -15.26
N LEU A 131 5.49 -2.62 -16.57
CA LEU A 131 4.41 -2.78 -17.53
C LEU A 131 4.62 -3.98 -18.49
N ALA A 132 5.83 -4.53 -18.55
CA ALA A 132 6.09 -5.74 -19.34
C ALA A 132 5.50 -6.96 -18.63
N TRP A 133 5.02 -7.93 -19.42
CA TRP A 133 4.32 -9.11 -18.90
C TRP A 133 5.13 -9.90 -17.87
N ASP A 134 6.45 -10.05 -18.12
CA ASP A 134 7.40 -10.75 -17.23
C ASP A 134 7.71 -9.97 -15.95
N GLN A 135 7.56 -8.65 -15.98
CA GLN A 135 7.75 -7.78 -14.81
C GLN A 135 6.49 -7.65 -13.95
N ILE A 136 5.31 -7.98 -14.51
CA ILE A 136 4.03 -7.88 -13.76
C ILE A 136 3.86 -9.00 -12.73
N PRO A 137 4.32 -10.22 -12.70
CA PRO A 137 4.63 -11.26 -13.69
C PRO A 137 3.36 -12.01 -14.13
N LEU A 138 3.12 -12.05 -15.41
CA LEU A 138 2.07 -12.89 -16.00
C LEU A 138 2.63 -14.27 -16.38
N ALA A 139 1.77 -15.28 -16.44
CA ALA A 139 2.19 -16.67 -16.72
C ALA A 139 2.67 -16.88 -18.15
N GLU A 140 2.31 -16.01 -19.08
CA GLU A 140 2.65 -16.12 -20.50
C GLU A 140 2.86 -14.72 -21.13
N PRO A 141 3.55 -14.66 -22.28
CA PRO A 141 3.82 -13.40 -22.98
C PRO A 141 2.57 -12.73 -23.49
N PHE A 142 2.46 -11.40 -23.23
CA PHE A 142 1.50 -10.50 -23.83
C PHE A 142 2.23 -9.30 -24.43
N GLU A 143 1.96 -8.99 -25.69
CA GLU A 143 2.52 -7.81 -26.36
C GLU A 143 1.95 -6.51 -25.75
N ASP A 144 0.65 -6.51 -25.41
CA ASP A 144 -0.03 -5.39 -24.77
C ASP A 144 -0.70 -5.83 -23.46
N THR A 145 -0.09 -5.47 -22.34
CA THR A 145 -0.64 -5.68 -21.01
C THR A 145 -1.68 -4.63 -20.60
N SER A 146 -1.93 -3.60 -21.43
CA SER A 146 -2.98 -2.62 -21.18
C SER A 146 -4.37 -3.18 -21.49
N ARG A 147 -4.44 -4.21 -22.35
CA ARG A 147 -5.66 -4.89 -22.77
C ARG A 147 -5.31 -6.34 -23.10
N PHE A 148 -5.41 -7.24 -22.15
CA PHE A 148 -5.13 -8.65 -22.40
C PHE A 148 -6.38 -9.50 -22.16
N GLU A 149 -6.38 -10.70 -22.75
CA GLU A 149 -7.52 -11.58 -22.69
C GLU A 149 -7.59 -12.27 -21.33
N LEU A 150 -8.51 -11.79 -20.51
CA LEU A 150 -8.92 -12.40 -19.25
C LEU A 150 -10.37 -12.01 -19.01
N GLN A 151 -11.21 -13.01 -18.71
CA GLN A 151 -12.62 -12.76 -18.41
C GLN A 151 -13.11 -13.69 -17.31
N ILE A 152 -14.18 -13.27 -16.65
CA ILE A 152 -14.92 -14.08 -15.69
C ILE A 152 -16.41 -14.01 -16.00
N GLY A 153 -17.10 -15.14 -15.88
CA GLY A 153 -18.52 -15.30 -16.22
C GLY A 153 -18.73 -16.11 -17.52
N PRO A 154 -19.95 -16.11 -18.09
CA PRO A 154 -20.24 -16.79 -19.33
C PRO A 154 -19.39 -16.24 -20.49
N ILE A 155 -19.00 -17.11 -21.44
CA ILE A 155 -18.15 -16.73 -22.59
C ILE A 155 -18.82 -15.64 -23.44
N ASP A 156 -20.12 -15.75 -23.65
CA ASP A 156 -20.88 -14.83 -24.52
C ASP A 156 -21.40 -13.58 -23.77
N ASP A 157 -21.32 -13.57 -22.43
CA ASP A 157 -21.77 -12.45 -21.60
C ASP A 157 -20.91 -12.38 -20.32
N PRO A 158 -19.64 -12.00 -20.44
CA PRO A 158 -18.71 -11.99 -19.31
C PRO A 158 -19.08 -10.90 -18.30
N ILE A 159 -18.99 -11.26 -17.01
CA ILE A 159 -19.20 -10.32 -15.90
C ILE A 159 -18.12 -9.25 -15.90
N LEU A 160 -16.84 -9.65 -16.07
CA LEU A 160 -15.68 -8.77 -16.23
C LEU A 160 -14.80 -9.32 -17.34
N HIS A 161 -14.16 -8.44 -18.10
CA HIS A 161 -13.26 -8.83 -19.19
C HIS A 161 -12.17 -7.80 -19.45
N THR A 162 -11.11 -8.24 -20.12
CA THR A 162 -10.07 -7.39 -20.72
C THR A 162 -9.48 -6.37 -19.74
N PRO A 163 -8.83 -6.80 -18.64
CA PRO A 163 -8.20 -5.88 -17.69
C PRO A 163 -6.93 -5.24 -18.27
N CYS A 164 -6.44 -4.22 -17.56
CA CYS A 164 -5.08 -3.72 -17.70
C CYS A 164 -4.23 -4.27 -16.55
N ALA A 165 -3.08 -4.88 -16.84
CA ALA A 165 -2.14 -5.32 -15.84
C ALA A 165 -1.05 -4.28 -15.58
N VAL A 166 -0.72 -4.06 -14.31
CA VAL A 166 0.31 -3.12 -13.83
C VAL A 166 0.99 -3.72 -12.61
N ASN A 167 2.31 -3.53 -12.47
CA ASN A 167 3.02 -3.85 -11.23
C ASN A 167 3.52 -2.55 -10.58
N MET A 168 3.04 -2.28 -9.34
CA MET A 168 3.47 -1.17 -8.48
C MET A 168 4.34 -1.63 -7.29
N GLY A 169 5.09 -2.73 -7.48
CA GLY A 169 5.78 -3.47 -6.42
C GLY A 169 5.05 -4.78 -6.07
N ASN A 170 3.82 -4.90 -6.53
CA ASN A 170 2.95 -6.06 -6.51
C ASN A 170 2.06 -6.05 -7.76
N PRO A 171 1.56 -7.23 -8.23
CA PRO A 171 0.71 -7.32 -9.40
C PRO A 171 -0.69 -6.76 -9.16
N HIS A 172 -1.22 -6.04 -10.16
CA HIS A 172 -2.57 -5.48 -10.19
C HIS A 172 -3.25 -5.79 -11.51
N ALA A 173 -4.55 -6.13 -11.46
CA ALA A 173 -5.42 -6.30 -12.62
C ALA A 173 -6.60 -5.32 -12.52
N VAL A 174 -6.57 -4.27 -13.33
CA VAL A 174 -7.55 -3.18 -13.31
C VAL A 174 -8.61 -3.41 -14.37
N PHE A 175 -9.85 -3.65 -13.93
CA PHE A 175 -11.04 -3.75 -14.76
C PHE A 175 -11.78 -2.41 -14.76
N PHE A 176 -12.02 -1.84 -15.94
CA PHE A 176 -12.81 -0.63 -16.06
C PHE A 176 -14.28 -0.98 -16.19
N VAL A 177 -15.09 -0.42 -15.29
CA VAL A 177 -16.53 -0.68 -15.17
C VAL A 177 -17.31 0.63 -15.00
N GLU A 178 -18.62 0.62 -15.21
CA GLU A 178 -19.47 1.80 -15.00
C GLU A 178 -19.67 2.13 -13.52
N ASP A 179 -19.91 1.08 -12.70
CA ASP A 179 -20.09 1.18 -11.26
C ASP A 179 -19.36 0.05 -10.54
N PRO A 180 -18.28 0.35 -9.75
CA PRO A 180 -17.54 -0.67 -9.01
C PRO A 180 -18.37 -1.38 -7.93
N TYR A 181 -19.50 -0.78 -7.51
CA TYR A 181 -20.35 -1.32 -6.47
C TYR A 181 -21.45 -2.26 -7.00
N ALA A 182 -21.65 -2.30 -8.33
CA ALA A 182 -22.59 -3.22 -8.96
C ALA A 182 -22.12 -4.69 -8.95
N TYR A 183 -20.86 -4.95 -8.58
CA TYR A 183 -20.25 -6.27 -8.65
C TYR A 183 -20.08 -6.90 -7.26
N ASN A 184 -20.36 -8.19 -7.15
CA ASN A 184 -20.06 -8.97 -5.94
C ASN A 184 -18.56 -9.33 -5.90
N LEU A 185 -17.74 -8.38 -5.44
CA LEU A 185 -16.29 -8.51 -5.40
C LEU A 185 -15.83 -9.60 -4.40
N GLU A 186 -16.62 -9.92 -3.37
CA GLU A 186 -16.33 -11.04 -2.45
C GLU A 186 -16.39 -12.39 -3.16
N GLN A 187 -17.24 -12.52 -4.16
CA GLN A 187 -17.38 -13.76 -4.93
C GLN A 187 -16.34 -13.85 -6.06
N ILE A 188 -16.12 -12.75 -6.81
CA ILE A 188 -15.26 -12.76 -7.99
C ILE A 188 -13.79 -12.50 -7.67
N GLY A 189 -13.49 -11.75 -6.61
CA GLY A 189 -12.15 -11.38 -6.20
C GLY A 189 -11.22 -12.58 -6.01
N PRO A 190 -11.59 -13.60 -5.20
CA PRO A 190 -10.76 -14.79 -5.01
C PRO A 190 -10.51 -15.58 -6.30
N LEU A 191 -11.45 -15.61 -7.23
CA LEU A 191 -11.33 -16.32 -8.50
C LEU A 191 -10.29 -15.64 -9.41
N LEU A 192 -10.30 -14.31 -9.43
CA LEU A 192 -9.36 -13.51 -10.22
C LEU A 192 -7.99 -13.43 -9.54
N GLU A 193 -7.93 -13.23 -8.21
CA GLU A 193 -6.67 -13.23 -7.44
C GLU A 193 -5.85 -14.49 -7.72
N ASN A 194 -6.51 -15.66 -7.73
CA ASN A 194 -5.88 -16.96 -7.88
C ASN A 194 -5.93 -17.50 -9.33
N HIS A 195 -6.27 -16.65 -10.30
CA HIS A 195 -6.32 -17.09 -11.70
C HIS A 195 -4.93 -17.53 -12.17
N PRO A 196 -4.79 -18.64 -12.93
CA PRO A 196 -3.49 -19.17 -13.37
C PRO A 196 -2.62 -18.18 -14.14
N ILE A 197 -3.20 -17.14 -14.75
CA ILE A 197 -2.45 -16.07 -15.42
C ILE A 197 -1.58 -15.25 -14.47
N PHE A 198 -1.88 -15.27 -13.17
CA PHE A 198 -1.13 -14.60 -12.10
C PHE A 198 -0.46 -15.62 -11.19
N PRO A 199 0.74 -16.16 -11.54
CA PRO A 199 1.42 -17.17 -10.71
C PRO A 199 1.74 -16.67 -9.30
N ASP A 200 1.97 -15.36 -9.13
CA ASP A 200 2.20 -14.72 -7.84
C ASP A 200 0.92 -14.13 -7.23
N ARG A 201 -0.27 -14.50 -7.78
CA ARG A 201 -1.56 -13.88 -7.47
C ARG A 201 -1.57 -12.37 -7.75
N ALA A 202 -2.72 -11.74 -7.80
CA ALA A 202 -2.84 -10.31 -8.09
C ALA A 202 -3.86 -9.62 -7.19
N ASN A 203 -3.70 -8.30 -7.02
CA ASN A 203 -4.77 -7.42 -6.55
C ASN A 203 -5.74 -7.19 -7.72
N ILE A 204 -7.03 -7.08 -7.42
CA ILE A 204 -8.08 -6.91 -8.41
C ILE A 204 -8.78 -5.58 -8.15
N GLU A 205 -8.74 -4.72 -9.14
CA GLU A 205 -9.31 -3.38 -9.10
C GLU A 205 -10.54 -3.27 -10.00
N LEU A 206 -11.65 -2.79 -9.44
CA LEU A 206 -12.81 -2.32 -10.20
C LEU A 206 -12.78 -0.80 -10.22
N ALA A 207 -12.52 -0.21 -11.39
CA ALA A 207 -12.30 1.21 -11.57
C ALA A 207 -13.38 1.84 -12.45
N ALA A 208 -14.08 2.87 -11.96
CA ALA A 208 -15.00 3.69 -12.75
C ALA A 208 -14.39 5.07 -13.01
N VAL A 209 -14.13 5.42 -14.24
CA VAL A 209 -13.69 6.76 -14.64
C VAL A 209 -14.90 7.67 -14.68
N LYS A 210 -14.99 8.60 -13.74
CA LYS A 210 -16.10 9.58 -13.67
C LYS A 210 -15.78 10.87 -14.42
N ALA A 211 -14.48 11.21 -14.50
CA ALA A 211 -13.94 12.32 -15.29
C ALA A 211 -12.48 12.01 -15.64
N PRO A 212 -11.85 12.73 -16.59
CA PRO A 212 -10.43 12.52 -16.90
C PRO A 212 -9.48 12.67 -15.70
N ASP A 213 -9.91 13.35 -14.65
CA ASP A 213 -9.18 13.61 -13.41
C ASP A 213 -9.84 12.96 -12.17
N HIS A 214 -10.79 12.01 -12.36
CA HIS A 214 -11.49 11.35 -11.26
C HIS A 214 -11.81 9.89 -11.54
N ILE A 215 -11.32 9.00 -10.67
CA ILE A 215 -11.57 7.55 -10.68
C ILE A 215 -12.23 7.16 -9.35
N VAL A 216 -13.30 6.36 -9.40
CA VAL A 216 -13.86 5.67 -8.23
C VAL A 216 -13.37 4.23 -8.25
N LEU A 217 -12.82 3.74 -7.14
CA LEU A 217 -12.09 2.49 -7.07
C LEU A 217 -12.59 1.60 -5.93
N ARG A 218 -12.79 0.31 -6.21
CA ARG A 218 -12.87 -0.75 -5.20
C ARG A 218 -11.78 -1.77 -5.45
N VAL A 219 -11.20 -2.30 -4.38
CA VAL A 219 -10.06 -3.24 -4.46
C VAL A 219 -10.35 -4.51 -3.68
N TRP A 220 -10.02 -5.62 -4.29
CA TRP A 220 -9.74 -6.89 -3.62
C TRP A 220 -8.22 -7.04 -3.54
N GLU A 221 -7.67 -6.87 -2.34
CA GLU A 221 -6.23 -6.99 -2.13
C GLU A 221 -5.80 -8.45 -1.98
N ARG A 222 -4.71 -8.79 -2.61
CA ARG A 222 -4.08 -10.10 -2.58
C ARG A 222 -3.80 -10.55 -1.14
N GLY A 223 -4.49 -11.62 -0.72
CA GLY A 223 -4.36 -12.20 0.62
C GLY A 223 -5.07 -11.47 1.75
N ALA A 224 -5.70 -10.32 1.47
CA ALA A 224 -6.41 -9.53 2.48
C ALA A 224 -7.92 -9.37 2.18
N GLY A 225 -8.34 -9.53 0.91
CA GLY A 225 -9.73 -9.36 0.52
C GLY A 225 -10.12 -7.91 0.25
N ILE A 226 -11.38 -7.55 0.51
CA ILE A 226 -11.87 -6.18 0.33
C ILE A 226 -11.28 -5.27 1.42
N THR A 227 -10.62 -4.19 1.01
CA THR A 227 -10.03 -3.20 1.91
C THR A 227 -10.62 -1.81 1.71
N GLN A 228 -10.47 -0.94 2.70
CA GLN A 228 -10.96 0.43 2.64
C GLN A 228 -10.06 1.32 1.76
N ALA A 229 -8.76 1.03 1.71
CA ALA A 229 -7.82 1.79 0.89
C ALA A 229 -6.58 0.95 0.51
N CYS A 230 -6.33 0.85 -0.78
CA CYS A 230 -5.13 0.25 -1.36
C CYS A 230 -4.34 1.31 -2.14
N GLY A 231 -3.21 1.78 -1.58
CA GLY A 231 -2.41 2.83 -2.20
C GLY A 231 -1.79 2.40 -3.53
N SER A 232 -1.25 1.17 -3.63
CA SER A 232 -0.70 0.63 -4.88
C SER A 232 -1.80 0.37 -5.91
N GLY A 233 -2.99 -0.05 -5.48
CA GLY A 233 -4.17 -0.20 -6.34
C GLY A 233 -4.63 1.13 -6.94
N ALA A 234 -4.63 2.21 -6.15
CA ALA A 234 -4.93 3.57 -6.64
C ALA A 234 -3.90 4.03 -7.69
N CYS A 235 -2.62 3.77 -7.45
CA CYS A 235 -1.55 4.04 -8.43
C CYS A 235 -1.72 3.22 -9.71
N ALA A 236 -2.00 1.92 -9.59
CA ALA A 236 -2.24 1.04 -10.71
C ALA A 236 -3.47 1.46 -11.53
N ALA A 237 -4.56 1.88 -10.87
CA ALA A 237 -5.77 2.35 -11.53
C ALA A 237 -5.52 3.60 -12.39
N LEU A 238 -4.75 4.58 -11.87
CA LEU A 238 -4.38 5.75 -12.68
C LEU A 238 -3.49 5.37 -13.87
N VAL A 239 -2.43 4.57 -13.63
CA VAL A 239 -1.53 4.11 -14.71
C VAL A 239 -2.31 3.36 -15.79
N ALA A 240 -3.23 2.47 -15.39
CA ALA A 240 -4.11 1.76 -16.32
C ALA A 240 -5.02 2.72 -17.12
N GLY A 241 -5.61 3.72 -16.43
CA GLY A 241 -6.45 4.73 -17.05
C GLY A 241 -5.72 5.56 -18.10
N VAL A 242 -4.50 5.99 -17.79
CA VAL A 242 -3.64 6.72 -18.75
C VAL A 242 -3.26 5.84 -19.93
N ARG A 243 -2.87 4.58 -19.71
CA ARG A 243 -2.50 3.63 -20.79
C ARG A 243 -3.67 3.33 -21.73
N ARG A 244 -4.90 3.42 -21.22
CA ARG A 244 -6.13 3.26 -22.00
C ARG A 244 -6.70 4.57 -22.56
N GLU A 245 -6.02 5.68 -22.33
CA GLU A 245 -6.46 7.02 -22.77
C GLU A 245 -7.82 7.44 -22.15
N LEU A 246 -8.12 6.92 -20.95
CA LEU A 246 -9.37 7.21 -20.22
C LEU A 246 -9.21 8.37 -19.23
N THR A 247 -7.98 8.61 -18.77
CA THR A 247 -7.70 9.63 -17.74
C THR A 247 -6.49 10.47 -18.11
N ALA A 248 -6.39 11.66 -17.49
CA ALA A 248 -5.16 12.43 -17.45
C ALA A 248 -4.11 11.73 -16.56
N ARG A 249 -2.84 12.18 -16.65
CA ARG A 249 -1.73 11.66 -15.81
C ARG A 249 -1.81 12.06 -14.33
N LYS A 250 -2.78 12.88 -13.97
CA LYS A 250 -3.08 13.28 -12.59
C LYS A 250 -4.57 13.20 -12.37
N ALA A 251 -4.97 12.47 -11.33
CA ALA A 251 -6.37 12.30 -10.96
C ALA A 251 -6.54 12.08 -9.45
N THR A 252 -7.72 12.41 -8.97
CA THR A 252 -8.21 11.95 -7.67
C THR A 252 -8.72 10.52 -7.84
N VAL A 253 -8.26 9.61 -6.99
CA VAL A 253 -8.77 8.24 -6.89
C VAL A 253 -9.53 8.13 -5.57
N SER A 254 -10.86 8.00 -5.68
CA SER A 254 -11.77 7.83 -4.53
C SER A 254 -11.92 6.36 -4.19
N LEU A 255 -11.50 5.97 -2.98
CA LEU A 255 -11.67 4.66 -2.39
C LEU A 255 -12.71 4.72 -1.26
N PRO A 256 -13.22 3.58 -0.74
CA PRO A 256 -14.15 3.59 0.39
C PRO A 256 -13.63 4.35 1.62
N GLY A 257 -12.31 4.31 1.88
CA GLY A 257 -11.66 5.01 3.01
C GLY A 257 -11.37 6.50 2.77
N GLY A 258 -11.49 7.00 1.53
CA GLY A 258 -11.25 8.40 1.17
C GLY A 258 -10.45 8.58 -0.11
N ASP A 259 -10.02 9.81 -0.35
CA ASP A 259 -9.40 10.23 -1.61
C ASP A 259 -7.87 10.23 -1.56
N LEU A 260 -7.26 9.78 -2.65
CA LEU A 260 -5.84 9.91 -2.94
C LEU A 260 -5.66 10.75 -4.21
N ALA A 261 -4.75 11.72 -4.18
CA ALA A 261 -4.31 12.37 -5.42
C ALA A 261 -3.11 11.57 -5.97
N ILE A 262 -3.28 11.02 -7.17
CA ILE A 262 -2.26 10.23 -7.85
C ILE A 262 -1.77 10.98 -9.07
N GLU A 263 -0.45 10.96 -9.30
CA GLU A 263 0.18 11.56 -10.47
C GLU A 263 1.21 10.59 -11.08
N TRP A 264 1.00 10.20 -12.34
CA TRP A 264 2.03 9.51 -13.12
C TRP A 264 2.90 10.54 -13.82
N ARG A 265 3.99 10.93 -13.16
CA ARG A 265 4.86 12.04 -13.53
C ARG A 265 5.64 11.77 -14.82
N GLU A 266 5.58 12.69 -15.78
CA GLU A 266 6.18 12.49 -17.11
C GLU A 266 7.71 12.48 -17.11
N ARG A 267 8.33 13.37 -16.33
CA ARG A 267 9.78 13.61 -16.38
C ARG A 267 10.65 12.40 -16.07
N ASP A 268 10.15 11.45 -15.27
CA ASP A 268 10.89 10.28 -14.79
C ASP A 268 10.05 9.00 -14.77
N GLY A 269 8.76 9.10 -15.12
CA GLY A 269 7.85 7.96 -15.14
C GLY A 269 7.43 7.45 -13.76
N HIS A 270 7.77 8.15 -12.66
CA HIS A 270 7.37 7.74 -11.32
C HIS A 270 5.91 8.06 -11.03
N VAL A 271 5.30 7.25 -10.18
CA VAL A 271 3.94 7.47 -9.67
C VAL A 271 4.04 8.10 -8.29
N LEU A 272 3.45 9.28 -8.13
CA LEU A 272 3.33 9.98 -6.86
C LEU A 272 1.96 9.73 -6.26
N MET A 273 1.92 9.43 -4.96
CA MET A 273 0.70 9.22 -4.21
C MET A 273 0.63 10.20 -3.05
N THR A 274 -0.31 11.13 -3.12
CA THR A 274 -0.57 12.12 -2.06
C THR A 274 -1.86 11.77 -1.33
N GLY A 275 -1.79 11.76 -0.01
CA GLY A 275 -2.96 11.49 0.82
C GLY A 275 -2.76 11.90 2.27
N PRO A 276 -3.86 11.97 3.03
CA PRO A 276 -3.84 12.33 4.43
C PRO A 276 -3.33 11.19 5.31
N VAL A 277 -2.96 11.55 6.52
CA VAL A 277 -2.74 10.65 7.65
C VAL A 277 -3.47 11.20 8.87
N GLU A 278 -3.87 10.33 9.76
CA GLU A 278 -4.47 10.69 11.05
C GLU A 278 -3.65 10.04 12.17
N PHE A 279 -3.26 10.85 13.15
CA PHE A 279 -2.76 10.36 14.43
C PHE A 279 -3.96 10.12 15.34
N GLU A 280 -4.13 8.89 15.80
CA GLU A 280 -5.27 8.52 16.65
C GLU A 280 -4.89 8.58 18.14
N TRP A 281 -3.84 7.85 18.55
CA TRP A 281 -3.31 7.86 19.91
C TRP A 281 -1.90 7.27 19.97
N GLU A 282 -1.31 7.31 21.15
CA GLU A 282 -0.06 6.64 21.48
C GLU A 282 -0.21 5.74 22.70
N GLY A 283 0.71 4.83 22.86
CA GLY A 283 0.77 3.94 24.00
C GLY A 283 2.14 3.31 24.18
N THR A 284 2.23 2.41 25.13
CA THR A 284 3.43 1.58 25.36
C THR A 284 3.06 0.11 25.30
N LEU A 285 3.94 -0.71 24.69
CA LEU A 285 3.74 -2.15 24.61
C LEU A 285 3.90 -2.80 25.98
N ASP A 286 2.89 -3.56 26.41
CA ASP A 286 2.93 -4.27 27.70
C ASP A 286 4.02 -5.36 27.64
N PRO A 287 4.94 -5.40 28.63
CA PRO A 287 5.91 -6.49 28.75
C PRO A 287 5.32 -7.90 28.77
N ALA A 288 4.07 -8.05 29.24
CA ALA A 288 3.37 -9.33 29.30
C ALA A 288 3.14 -9.95 27.91
N LEU A 289 3.02 -9.12 26.85
CA LEU A 289 2.86 -9.60 25.47
C LEU A 289 4.01 -10.50 24.99
N PHE A 290 5.19 -10.37 25.61
CA PHE A 290 6.41 -11.03 25.17
C PHE A 290 6.90 -12.11 26.14
N THR A 291 6.15 -12.44 27.16
CA THR A 291 6.52 -13.46 28.16
C THR A 291 6.17 -14.89 27.73
N SER A 292 5.27 -15.06 26.74
CA SER A 292 4.78 -16.37 26.27
C SER A 292 5.45 -16.84 24.97
N ALA A 293 6.43 -16.11 24.44
CA ALA A 293 7.11 -16.40 23.17
C ALA A 293 8.51 -17.01 23.36
N ALA A 294 8.69 -17.85 24.37
CA ALA A 294 9.92 -18.61 24.62
C ALA A 294 9.74 -20.10 24.26
#